data_c74afc005c06677ef5797da8e97759a8
#
_entry.id   c74afc005c06677ef5797da8e97759a8
#
_cell.length_a   1.000
_cell.length_b   1.000
_cell.length_c   1.000
_cell.angle_alpha   90.00
_cell.angle_beta   90.00
_cell.angle_gamma   90.00
#
_symmetry.space_group_name_H-M   'P 1'
#
loop_
_entity.id
_entity.type
_entity.pdbx_description
1 polymer ?
#
loop_
_entity_poly.entity_id
_entity_poly.type
_entity_poly.pdbx_seq_one_letter_code
_entity_poly.pdbx_strand_id
1 'polypeptide(L)'
;AVREPLEHREGPWENARFSGPNSGLYKSSDGGSSWRRLANGLPGAEQGLGKTGIAVAPGNSQRVYAVVDAREGGGIYRSDDGGDSWRVVSTDRRLWRQGGGFGEIRVHPHDENRLFLANIAAYRSDDGGVTWVSNKGAPGGDDYQRIWINPQQPDIMIYTADQGATVTVNGGRTWSSWYNQPTAQLYHVSTDRQFPYWIYGGQ
;
A
#
# COMPACT_ATOMS: atom_id res chain seq x y z
N ALA A 1 -2.83 11.02 -2.03
CA ALA A 1 -4.21 10.77 -2.43
C ALA A 1 -5.16 11.57 -1.55
N VAL A 2 -6.14 12.24 -2.16
CA VAL A 2 -7.18 12.98 -1.44
C VAL A 2 -8.36 12.05 -1.24
N ARG A 3 -8.90 12.02 -0.02
CA ARG A 3 -10.11 11.29 0.34
C ARG A 3 -11.16 12.26 0.77
N GLU A 4 -12.39 11.99 0.41
CA GLU A 4 -13.56 12.69 0.94
C GLU A 4 -14.32 11.80 1.92
N PRO A 5 -15.09 12.39 2.87
CA PRO A 5 -15.87 11.63 3.82
C PRO A 5 -16.89 10.72 3.16
N LEU A 6 -17.21 9.63 3.83
CA LEU A 6 -18.24 8.66 3.41
C LEU A 6 -19.60 9.32 3.24
N GLU A 7 -20.16 9.25 2.04
CA GLU A 7 -21.55 9.62 1.81
C GLU A 7 -22.55 8.50 2.15
N HIS A 8 -22.15 7.20 2.07
CA HIS A 8 -23.00 6.08 2.45
C HIS A 8 -22.23 4.85 2.93
N ARG A 9 -22.66 4.29 4.05
CA ARG A 9 -22.33 2.94 4.48
C ARG A 9 -23.44 1.98 4.09
N GLU A 10 -23.21 1.12 3.13
CA GLU A 10 -24.04 -0.06 2.90
C GLU A 10 -23.33 -1.29 3.46
N GLY A 11 -23.78 -1.74 4.64
CA GLY A 11 -23.30 -2.95 5.31
C GLY A 11 -22.11 -2.76 6.27
N PRO A 12 -21.89 -3.70 7.18
CA PRO A 12 -20.77 -3.65 8.13
C PRO A 12 -19.47 -4.05 7.41
N TRP A 13 -18.52 -3.15 7.31
CA TRP A 13 -17.11 -3.35 6.95
C TRP A 13 -16.76 -3.50 5.46
N GLU A 14 -17.55 -4.18 4.64
CA GLU A 14 -17.15 -4.54 3.27
C GLU A 14 -17.32 -3.43 2.21
N ASN A 15 -18.13 -2.40 2.48
CA ASN A 15 -18.52 -1.40 1.50
C ASN A 15 -18.27 0.05 1.91
N ALA A 16 -17.39 0.30 2.88
CA ALA A 16 -16.98 1.65 3.21
C ALA A 16 -16.12 2.23 2.08
N ARG A 17 -16.76 2.74 1.04
CA ARG A 17 -16.08 3.42 -0.06
C ARG A 17 -15.88 4.88 0.29
N PHE A 18 -14.62 5.27 0.32
CA PHE A 18 -14.22 6.66 0.47
C PHE A 18 -14.13 7.27 -0.93
N SER A 19 -15.25 7.71 -1.51
CA SER A 19 -15.25 8.35 -2.81
C SER A 19 -16.03 9.65 -2.76
N GLY A 20 -15.58 10.63 -3.54
CA GLY A 20 -16.22 11.93 -3.70
C GLY A 20 -15.72 12.62 -4.96
N PRO A 21 -16.31 13.76 -5.37
CA PRO A 21 -15.99 14.43 -6.64
C PRO A 21 -14.53 14.84 -6.77
N ASN A 22 -13.85 15.09 -5.63
CA ASN A 22 -12.45 15.48 -5.59
C ASN A 22 -11.50 14.33 -5.30
N SER A 23 -12.01 13.10 -5.11
CA SER A 23 -11.14 11.92 -4.95
C SER A 23 -10.26 11.73 -6.17
N GLY A 24 -8.97 11.49 -5.96
CA GLY A 24 -8.02 11.32 -7.05
C GLY A 24 -6.57 11.22 -6.60
N LEU A 25 -5.70 10.92 -7.56
CA LEU A 25 -4.28 11.11 -7.43
C LEU A 25 -3.90 12.50 -7.93
N TYR A 26 -3.00 13.15 -7.21
CA TYR A 26 -2.51 14.47 -7.55
C TYR A 26 -0.97 14.48 -7.55
N LYS A 27 -0.38 15.23 -8.47
CA LYS A 27 1.07 15.42 -8.60
C LYS A 27 1.40 16.89 -8.51
N SER A 28 2.41 17.20 -7.71
CA SER A 28 3.08 18.50 -7.69
C SER A 28 4.46 18.36 -8.34
N SER A 29 4.88 19.39 -9.09
CA SER A 29 6.23 19.53 -9.65
C SER A 29 6.97 20.76 -9.10
N ASP A 30 6.38 21.47 -8.15
CA ASP A 30 6.85 22.73 -7.58
C ASP A 30 6.92 22.72 -6.04
N GLY A 31 7.22 21.57 -5.45
CA GLY A 31 7.34 21.41 -4.00
C GLY A 31 6.02 21.53 -3.23
N GLY A 32 4.88 21.30 -3.91
CA GLY A 32 3.56 21.33 -3.27
C GLY A 32 2.85 22.67 -3.39
N SER A 33 3.42 23.65 -4.10
CA SER A 33 2.80 24.97 -4.30
C SER A 33 1.57 24.87 -5.23
N SER A 34 1.60 23.97 -6.19
CA SER A 34 0.45 23.62 -7.03
C SER A 34 0.31 22.10 -7.19
N TRP A 35 -0.91 21.65 -7.52
CA TRP A 35 -1.23 20.25 -7.68
C TRP A 35 -2.09 20.01 -8.92
N ARG A 36 -1.68 19.08 -9.75
CA ARG A 36 -2.40 18.64 -10.93
C ARG A 36 -3.02 17.27 -10.70
N ARG A 37 -4.31 17.13 -10.99
CA ARG A 37 -4.99 15.83 -10.92
C ARG A 37 -4.47 14.91 -12.03
N LEU A 38 -4.21 13.65 -11.66
CA LEU A 38 -3.82 12.58 -12.55
C LEU A 38 -5.08 11.78 -12.91
N ALA A 39 -5.52 11.83 -14.16
CA ALA A 39 -6.74 11.16 -14.60
C ALA A 39 -6.55 10.25 -15.81
N ASN A 40 -5.44 10.38 -16.53
CA ASN A 40 -5.19 9.62 -17.74
C ASN A 40 -4.96 8.13 -17.44
N GLY A 41 -5.98 7.30 -17.75
CA GLY A 41 -5.95 5.87 -17.53
C GLY A 41 -6.35 5.40 -16.13
N LEU A 42 -6.71 6.31 -15.20
CA LEU A 42 -7.22 5.97 -13.86
C LEU A 42 -8.74 6.13 -13.80
N PRO A 43 -9.45 5.32 -12.98
CA PRO A 43 -10.84 5.59 -12.69
C PRO A 43 -11.00 6.92 -11.94
N GLY A 44 -12.10 7.59 -12.18
CA GLY A 44 -12.46 8.85 -11.53
C GLY A 44 -13.55 8.70 -10.48
N ALA A 45 -14.07 9.84 -10.03
CA ALA A 45 -15.16 9.88 -9.04
C ALA A 45 -16.43 9.16 -9.53
N GLU A 46 -16.76 9.28 -10.81
CA GLU A 46 -17.92 8.60 -11.41
C GLU A 46 -17.83 7.07 -11.36
N GLN A 47 -16.61 6.53 -11.47
CA GLN A 47 -16.31 5.11 -11.27
C GLN A 47 -16.26 4.72 -9.79
N GLY A 48 -16.50 5.66 -8.87
CA GLY A 48 -16.46 5.42 -7.45
C GLY A 48 -15.05 5.16 -6.94
N LEU A 49 -14.08 5.98 -7.39
CA LEU A 49 -12.70 5.92 -6.93
C LEU A 49 -12.63 6.10 -5.41
N GLY A 50 -12.15 5.07 -4.73
CA GLY A 50 -12.00 5.03 -3.29
C GLY A 50 -10.55 5.19 -2.83
N LYS A 51 -10.14 4.34 -1.91
CA LYS A 51 -8.77 4.34 -1.39
C LYS A 51 -7.77 3.99 -2.48
N THR A 52 -6.67 4.72 -2.49
CA THR A 52 -5.58 4.49 -3.42
C THR A 52 -4.25 4.50 -2.67
N GLY A 53 -3.51 3.40 -2.76
CA GLY A 53 -2.11 3.32 -2.34
C GLY A 53 -1.20 3.64 -3.52
N ILE A 54 -0.01 4.21 -3.25
CA ILE A 54 0.93 4.58 -4.30
C ILE A 54 2.36 4.23 -3.88
N ALA A 55 3.17 3.80 -4.84
CA ALA A 55 4.60 3.58 -4.66
C ALA A 55 5.37 4.03 -5.91
N VAL A 56 6.43 4.79 -5.68
CA VAL A 56 7.41 5.17 -6.70
C VAL A 56 8.60 4.22 -6.60
N ALA A 57 9.10 3.73 -7.73
CA ALA A 57 10.29 2.90 -7.73
C ALA A 57 11.52 3.71 -7.30
N PRO A 58 12.28 3.27 -6.26
CA PRO A 58 13.40 4.07 -5.73
C PRO A 58 14.48 4.38 -6.74
N GLY A 59 14.76 3.45 -7.66
CA GLY A 59 15.77 3.59 -8.71
C GLY A 59 15.27 4.25 -10.00
N ASN A 60 13.96 4.47 -10.14
CA ASN A 60 13.35 5.00 -11.35
C ASN A 60 12.06 5.76 -11.03
N SER A 61 12.15 7.07 -10.87
CA SER A 61 11.02 7.93 -10.52
C SER A 61 9.92 7.99 -11.60
N GLN A 62 10.21 7.55 -12.84
CA GLN A 62 9.20 7.42 -13.89
C GLN A 62 8.31 6.20 -13.70
N ARG A 63 8.80 5.16 -13.01
CA ARG A 63 8.02 3.98 -12.68
C ARG A 63 7.24 4.19 -11.38
N VAL A 64 5.92 4.24 -11.51
CA VAL A 64 4.99 4.41 -10.39
C VAL A 64 3.91 3.34 -10.44
N TYR A 65 3.56 2.82 -9.28
CA TYR A 65 2.47 1.87 -9.13
C TYR A 65 1.38 2.44 -8.23
N ALA A 66 0.14 2.07 -8.51
CA ALA A 66 -0.99 2.38 -7.66
C ALA A 66 -1.87 1.14 -7.45
N VAL A 67 -2.28 0.91 -6.22
CA VAL A 67 -3.38 0.01 -5.90
C VAL A 67 -4.64 0.86 -5.74
N VAL A 68 -5.64 0.60 -6.55
CA VAL A 68 -6.83 1.44 -6.67
C VAL A 68 -8.06 0.63 -6.29
N ASP A 69 -8.73 1.04 -5.21
CA ASP A 69 -10.09 0.58 -4.92
C ASP A 69 -11.08 1.49 -5.65
N ALA A 70 -11.94 0.90 -6.45
CA ALA A 70 -13.00 1.62 -7.14
C ALA A 70 -14.20 0.70 -7.38
N ARG A 71 -15.39 1.26 -7.48
CA ARG A 71 -16.60 0.50 -7.84
C ARG A 71 -16.43 -0.15 -9.22
N GLU A 72 -15.88 0.61 -10.16
CA GLU A 72 -15.56 0.20 -11.51
C GLU A 72 -14.11 0.54 -11.84
N GLY A 73 -13.36 -0.39 -12.41
CA GLY A 73 -11.97 -0.19 -12.77
C GLY A 73 -11.00 -0.28 -11.59
N GLY A 74 -11.37 -0.95 -10.48
CA GLY A 74 -10.42 -1.25 -9.40
C GLY A 74 -9.32 -2.21 -9.86
N GLY A 75 -8.08 -2.05 -9.34
CA GLY A 75 -6.95 -2.87 -9.76
C GLY A 75 -5.59 -2.33 -9.34
N ILE A 76 -4.57 -2.99 -9.86
CA ILE A 76 -3.19 -2.50 -9.80
C ILE A 76 -2.89 -1.77 -11.10
N TYR A 77 -2.41 -0.54 -10.96
CA TYR A 77 -2.07 0.35 -12.06
C TYR A 77 -0.57 0.61 -12.07
N ARG A 78 -0.03 0.81 -13.27
CA ARG A 78 1.37 1.16 -13.50
C ARG A 78 1.46 2.36 -14.42
N SER A 79 2.35 3.27 -14.07
CA SER A 79 2.83 4.35 -14.90
C SER A 79 4.31 4.15 -15.22
N ASP A 80 4.72 4.52 -16.42
CA ASP A 80 6.11 4.52 -16.88
C ASP A 80 6.60 5.95 -17.22
N ASP A 81 5.81 6.98 -16.87
CA ASP A 81 6.04 8.40 -17.16
C ASP A 81 5.84 9.31 -15.93
N GLY A 82 6.12 8.78 -14.74
CA GLY A 82 6.03 9.53 -13.49
C GLY A 82 4.59 9.88 -13.09
N GLY A 83 3.62 9.11 -13.53
CA GLY A 83 2.22 9.26 -13.19
C GLY A 83 1.40 10.07 -14.19
N ASP A 84 1.95 10.45 -15.35
CA ASP A 84 1.24 11.23 -16.34
C ASP A 84 0.24 10.39 -17.15
N SER A 85 0.53 9.11 -17.34
CA SER A 85 -0.42 8.12 -17.86
C SER A 85 -0.34 6.81 -17.07
N TRP A 86 -1.46 6.08 -17.06
CA TRP A 86 -1.61 4.86 -16.31
C TRP A 86 -2.26 3.75 -17.12
N ARG A 87 -1.81 2.52 -16.89
CA ARG A 87 -2.47 1.33 -17.42
C ARG A 87 -2.71 0.33 -16.30
N VAL A 88 -3.84 -0.35 -16.35
CA VAL A 88 -4.10 -1.48 -15.45
C VAL A 88 -3.18 -2.64 -15.80
N VAL A 89 -2.54 -3.23 -14.78
CA VAL A 89 -1.66 -4.41 -14.94
C VAL A 89 -2.24 -5.65 -14.27
N SER A 90 -3.13 -5.48 -13.29
CA SER A 90 -3.87 -6.58 -12.66
C SER A 90 -5.24 -6.11 -12.18
N THR A 91 -6.26 -6.95 -12.38
CA THR A 91 -7.62 -6.76 -11.86
C THR A 91 -7.97 -7.76 -10.76
N ASP A 92 -6.98 -8.46 -10.22
CA ASP A 92 -7.18 -9.45 -9.16
C ASP A 92 -7.76 -8.77 -7.90
N ARG A 93 -8.99 -9.15 -7.57
CA ARG A 93 -9.76 -8.53 -6.48
C ARG A 93 -9.16 -8.76 -5.08
N ARG A 94 -8.35 -9.80 -4.91
CA ARG A 94 -7.65 -10.06 -3.64
C ARG A 94 -6.71 -8.91 -3.25
N LEU A 95 -6.26 -8.12 -4.22
CA LEU A 95 -5.23 -7.10 -4.05
C LEU A 95 -5.79 -5.72 -3.67
N TRP A 96 -7.04 -5.40 -3.99
CA TRP A 96 -7.52 -4.03 -3.92
C TRP A 96 -8.91 -3.85 -3.29
N ARG A 97 -9.74 -4.89 -3.17
CA ARG A 97 -11.15 -4.77 -2.79
C ARG A 97 -11.41 -4.47 -1.31
N GLN A 98 -10.40 -4.48 -0.48
CA GLN A 98 -10.54 -4.28 0.97
C GLN A 98 -10.36 -2.79 1.35
N GLY A 99 -11.33 -1.95 1.01
CA GLY A 99 -11.25 -0.48 1.07
C GLY A 99 -11.03 0.18 2.44
N GLY A 100 -11.04 -0.52 3.54
CA GLY A 100 -10.99 0.06 4.88
C GLY A 100 -9.62 0.65 5.27
N GLY A 101 -8.69 -0.19 5.63
CA GLY A 101 -7.34 0.18 6.12
C GLY A 101 -6.21 -0.18 5.16
N PHE A 102 -6.45 -1.10 4.28
CA PHE A 102 -5.45 -1.83 3.50
C PHE A 102 -5.10 -1.18 2.15
N GLY A 103 -4.07 -1.69 1.48
CA GLY A 103 -3.64 -1.27 0.17
C GLY A 103 -2.33 -0.51 0.17
N GLU A 104 -1.43 -0.85 1.10
CA GLU A 104 -0.05 -0.40 1.00
C GLU A 104 0.70 -1.22 -0.03
N ILE A 105 1.24 -0.54 -1.04
CA ILE A 105 2.10 -1.13 -2.06
C ILE A 105 3.52 -0.59 -1.88
N ARG A 106 4.52 -1.46 -2.06
CA ARG A 106 5.95 -1.13 -2.01
C ARG A 106 6.68 -1.70 -3.21
N VAL A 107 7.63 -0.94 -3.73
CA VAL A 107 8.56 -1.41 -4.76
C VAL A 107 9.86 -1.84 -4.09
N HIS A 108 10.42 -2.95 -4.54
CA HIS A 108 11.72 -3.41 -4.09
C HIS A 108 12.81 -2.37 -4.41
N PRO A 109 13.76 -2.10 -3.48
CA PRO A 109 14.74 -1.02 -3.64
C PRO A 109 15.60 -1.10 -4.91
N HIS A 110 15.90 -2.31 -5.39
CA HIS A 110 16.82 -2.56 -6.51
C HIS A 110 16.16 -3.25 -7.72
N ASP A 111 14.83 -3.45 -7.68
CA ASP A 111 14.11 -4.10 -8.78
C ASP A 111 12.73 -3.46 -8.92
N GLU A 112 12.57 -2.63 -9.94
CA GLU A 112 11.33 -1.89 -10.18
C GLU A 112 10.14 -2.77 -10.59
N ASN A 113 10.38 -4.04 -10.94
CA ASN A 113 9.33 -5.00 -11.27
C ASN A 113 8.92 -5.88 -10.08
N ARG A 114 9.69 -5.85 -8.99
CA ARG A 114 9.34 -6.58 -7.78
C ARG A 114 8.56 -5.70 -6.82
N LEU A 115 7.34 -6.16 -6.52
CA LEU A 115 6.38 -5.41 -5.71
C LEU A 115 5.94 -6.25 -4.52
N PHE A 116 5.59 -5.56 -3.45
CA PHE A 116 4.96 -6.12 -2.26
C PHE A 116 3.70 -5.33 -1.95
N LEU A 117 2.67 -6.03 -1.53
CA LEU A 117 1.38 -5.43 -1.22
C LEU A 117 0.86 -5.98 0.10
N ALA A 118 0.52 -5.08 1.02
CA ALA A 118 -0.14 -5.39 2.28
C ALA A 118 -1.66 -5.25 2.12
N ASN A 119 -2.37 -6.31 2.45
CA ASN A 119 -3.81 -6.39 2.47
C ASN A 119 -4.20 -7.43 3.54
N ILE A 120 -5.37 -8.06 3.50
CA ILE A 120 -5.72 -9.16 4.38
C ILE A 120 -4.61 -10.20 4.45
N ALA A 121 -4.08 -10.61 3.30
CA ALA A 121 -2.79 -11.29 3.19
C ALA A 121 -1.75 -10.35 2.58
N ALA A 122 -0.47 -10.67 2.71
CA ALA A 122 0.59 -9.99 2.00
C ALA A 122 0.92 -10.73 0.71
N TYR A 123 1.10 -9.98 -0.36
CA TYR A 123 1.35 -10.50 -1.71
C TYR A 123 2.66 -9.97 -2.26
N ARG A 124 3.25 -10.74 -3.20
CA ARG A 124 4.43 -10.36 -3.98
C ARG A 124 4.17 -10.56 -5.46
N SER A 125 4.67 -9.63 -6.26
CA SER A 125 4.82 -9.72 -7.71
C SER A 125 6.29 -9.59 -8.07
N ASP A 126 6.73 -10.34 -9.08
CA ASP A 126 8.10 -10.25 -9.63
C ASP A 126 8.08 -9.82 -11.12
N ASP A 127 6.94 -9.41 -11.66
CA ASP A 127 6.71 -9.10 -13.08
C ASP A 127 6.05 -7.74 -13.34
N GLY A 128 6.25 -6.80 -12.42
CA GLY A 128 5.68 -5.45 -12.55
C GLY A 128 4.19 -5.37 -12.28
N GLY A 129 3.68 -6.24 -11.40
CA GLY A 129 2.30 -6.21 -10.93
C GLY A 129 1.31 -7.00 -11.77
N VAL A 130 1.77 -7.79 -12.74
CA VAL A 130 0.91 -8.58 -13.62
C VAL A 130 0.40 -9.84 -12.91
N THR A 131 1.32 -10.60 -12.30
CA THR A 131 0.96 -11.77 -11.50
C THR A 131 1.37 -11.60 -10.03
N TRP A 132 0.59 -12.23 -9.14
CA TRP A 132 0.75 -12.09 -7.70
C TRP A 132 0.66 -13.41 -6.99
N VAL A 133 1.62 -13.68 -6.13
CA VAL A 133 1.64 -14.82 -5.23
C VAL A 133 1.50 -14.36 -3.78
N SER A 134 0.85 -15.17 -2.97
CA SER A 134 0.85 -14.91 -1.53
C SER A 134 2.25 -15.05 -0.97
N ASN A 135 2.69 -14.03 -0.25
CA ASN A 135 4.00 -14.00 0.40
C ASN A 135 3.88 -14.34 1.89
N LYS A 136 2.77 -13.98 2.54
CA LYS A 136 2.46 -14.33 3.92
C LYS A 136 0.96 -14.20 4.20
N GLY A 137 0.44 -15.01 5.15
CA GLY A 137 -0.92 -14.86 5.68
C GLY A 137 -2.05 -15.45 4.84
N ALA A 138 -1.77 -16.27 3.81
CA ALA A 138 -2.83 -16.96 3.07
C ALA A 138 -3.00 -18.41 3.59
N PRO A 139 -4.22 -18.97 3.50
CA PRO A 139 -5.47 -18.44 2.93
C PRO A 139 -6.26 -17.55 3.90
N GLY A 140 -5.94 -17.53 5.18
CA GLY A 140 -6.51 -16.59 6.15
C GLY A 140 -5.86 -15.22 6.05
N GLY A 141 -6.36 -14.26 6.80
CA GLY A 141 -5.79 -12.94 6.85
C GLY A 141 -5.19 -12.65 8.21
N ASP A 142 -4.12 -11.90 8.21
CA ASP A 142 -3.52 -11.33 9.41
C ASP A 142 -3.66 -9.80 9.39
N ASP A 143 -4.35 -9.26 8.38
CA ASP A 143 -4.63 -7.83 8.21
C ASP A 143 -3.36 -6.97 8.21
N TYR A 144 -2.52 -7.20 7.18
CA TYR A 144 -1.25 -6.51 7.04
C TYR A 144 -1.45 -5.02 6.74
N GLN A 145 -0.79 -4.17 7.54
CA GLN A 145 -0.92 -2.72 7.50
C GLN A 145 0.26 -2.04 6.80
N ARG A 146 1.49 -2.50 7.08
CA ARG A 146 2.71 -1.88 6.59
C ARG A 146 3.75 -2.92 6.19
N ILE A 147 4.55 -2.54 5.19
CA ILE A 147 5.73 -3.27 4.74
C ILE A 147 6.91 -2.32 4.74
N TRP A 148 7.96 -2.68 5.47
CA TRP A 148 9.25 -2.03 5.37
C TRP A 148 10.27 -3.00 4.77
N ILE A 149 11.08 -2.50 3.83
CA ILE A 149 12.14 -3.25 3.15
C ILE A 149 13.43 -2.50 3.39
N ASN A 150 14.46 -3.20 3.89
CA ASN A 150 15.77 -2.60 4.11
C ASN A 150 16.38 -2.20 2.76
N PRO A 151 16.68 -0.91 2.53
CA PRO A 151 17.18 -0.46 1.23
C PRO A 151 18.59 -0.96 0.90
N GLN A 152 19.42 -1.29 1.91
CA GLN A 152 20.76 -1.83 1.70
C GLN A 152 20.78 -3.36 1.62
N GLN A 153 19.85 -4.03 2.28
CA GLN A 153 19.74 -5.49 2.35
C GLN A 153 18.27 -5.90 2.18
N PRO A 154 17.73 -5.90 0.97
CA PRO A 154 16.28 -6.08 0.74
C PRO A 154 15.70 -7.45 1.14
N ASP A 155 16.56 -8.43 1.41
CA ASP A 155 16.15 -9.70 2.04
C ASP A 155 15.67 -9.52 3.49
N ILE A 156 16.00 -8.38 4.12
CA ILE A 156 15.49 -8.00 5.44
C ILE A 156 14.24 -7.16 5.25
N MET A 157 13.12 -7.68 5.73
CA MET A 157 11.83 -7.00 5.67
C MET A 157 11.09 -7.11 7.01
N ILE A 158 10.25 -6.12 7.28
CA ILE A 158 9.33 -6.11 8.43
C ILE A 158 7.92 -5.93 7.88
N TYR A 159 7.02 -6.84 8.26
CA TYR A 159 5.59 -6.70 8.00
C TYR A 159 4.88 -6.48 9.33
N THR A 160 3.95 -5.54 9.35
CA THR A 160 3.09 -5.30 10.51
C THR A 160 1.65 -5.68 10.21
N ALA A 161 0.99 -6.24 11.18
CA ALA A 161 -0.38 -6.70 11.13
C ALA A 161 -1.04 -6.44 12.49
N ASP A 162 -2.32 -6.75 12.61
CA ASP A 162 -3.05 -6.58 13.88
C ASP A 162 -2.46 -7.44 15.01
N GLN A 163 -1.81 -8.56 14.68
CA GLN A 163 -1.14 -9.44 15.64
C GLN A 163 0.25 -8.96 16.07
N GLY A 164 0.78 -7.91 15.46
CA GLY A 164 2.11 -7.37 15.75
C GLY A 164 2.99 -7.25 14.52
N ALA A 165 4.30 -7.48 14.68
CA ALA A 165 5.27 -7.40 13.59
C ALA A 165 5.95 -8.76 13.35
N THR A 166 6.28 -9.04 12.11
CA THR A 166 7.05 -10.20 11.72
C THR A 166 8.24 -9.78 10.85
N VAL A 167 9.37 -10.41 11.07
CA VAL A 167 10.65 -10.09 10.42
C VAL A 167 11.09 -11.28 9.58
N THR A 168 11.57 -11.00 8.39
CA THR A 168 12.34 -11.93 7.57
C THR A 168 13.75 -11.39 7.33
N VAL A 169 14.72 -12.29 7.18
CA VAL A 169 16.11 -11.98 6.82
C VAL A 169 16.56 -12.71 5.56
N ASN A 170 15.62 -13.31 4.84
CA ASN A 170 15.89 -14.16 3.69
C ASN A 170 14.85 -14.01 2.57
N GLY A 171 14.36 -12.79 2.37
CA GLY A 171 13.44 -12.45 1.29
C GLY A 171 12.03 -13.04 1.43
N GLY A 172 11.61 -13.33 2.67
CA GLY A 172 10.27 -13.87 2.93
C GLY A 172 10.16 -15.39 2.86
N ARG A 173 11.29 -16.11 2.79
CA ARG A 173 11.27 -17.58 2.83
C ARG A 173 10.91 -18.12 4.21
N THR A 174 11.36 -17.45 5.26
CA THR A 174 10.95 -17.69 6.65
C THR A 174 10.69 -16.39 7.37
N TRP A 175 9.88 -16.45 8.43
CA TRP A 175 9.45 -15.31 9.20
C TRP A 175 9.58 -15.60 10.69
N SER A 176 9.84 -14.54 11.49
CA SER A 176 9.74 -14.62 12.94
C SER A 176 8.29 -14.88 13.38
N SER A 177 8.15 -15.40 14.61
CA SER A 177 6.83 -15.49 15.25
C SER A 177 6.45 -14.14 15.85
N TRP A 178 5.17 -13.84 15.89
CA TRP A 178 4.63 -12.74 16.69
C TRP A 178 4.13 -13.14 18.09
N TYR A 179 4.03 -14.41 18.37
CA TYR A 179 3.52 -14.89 19.67
C TYR A 179 4.43 -14.62 20.86
N ASN A 180 5.67 -14.19 20.65
CA ASN A 180 6.66 -13.87 21.66
C ASN A 180 6.99 -12.38 21.76
N GLN A 181 6.13 -11.52 21.23
CA GLN A 181 6.34 -10.07 21.22
C GLN A 181 5.44 -9.41 22.28
N PRO A 182 6.01 -8.64 23.23
CA PRO A 182 5.23 -7.77 24.11
C PRO A 182 4.80 -6.54 23.31
N THR A 183 3.65 -6.63 22.65
CA THR A 183 3.13 -5.57 21.78
C THR A 183 1.94 -4.86 22.38
N ALA A 184 1.77 -3.59 22.01
CA ALA A 184 0.56 -2.81 22.25
C ALA A 184 0.11 -2.20 20.91
N GLN A 185 -1.18 -1.96 20.77
CA GLN A 185 -1.71 -1.27 19.60
C GLN A 185 -1.42 0.23 19.71
N LEU A 186 -0.61 0.74 18.79
CA LEU A 186 -0.29 2.15 18.70
C LEU A 186 -0.58 2.65 17.29
N TYR A 187 -1.31 3.76 17.16
CA TYR A 187 -1.62 4.35 15.85
C TYR A 187 -0.49 5.22 15.32
N HIS A 188 0.25 5.88 16.22
CA HIS A 188 1.40 6.70 15.87
C HIS A 188 2.53 6.45 16.86
N VAL A 189 3.75 6.41 16.32
CA VAL A 189 4.97 6.25 17.11
C VAL A 189 5.99 7.29 16.68
N SER A 190 6.63 7.92 17.65
CA SER A 190 7.80 8.75 17.43
C SER A 190 8.89 8.41 18.42
N THR A 191 10.13 8.74 18.07
CA THR A 191 11.29 8.56 18.95
C THR A 191 12.04 9.88 19.08
N ASP A 192 12.72 10.08 20.21
CA ASP A 192 13.68 11.16 20.34
C ASP A 192 15.07 10.75 19.79
N ARG A 193 16.06 11.60 19.98
CA ARG A 193 17.44 11.38 19.54
C ARG A 193 18.42 11.04 20.66
N GLN A 194 17.91 10.70 21.85
CA GLN A 194 18.75 10.31 22.98
C GLN A 194 19.27 8.88 22.83
N PHE A 195 20.24 8.51 23.62
CA PHE A 195 20.69 7.13 23.74
C PHE A 195 20.75 6.74 25.23
N PRO A 196 19.95 5.76 25.66
CA PRO A 196 18.87 5.09 24.91
C PRO A 196 17.74 6.07 24.56
N TYR A 197 17.11 5.87 23.39
CA TYR A 197 16.01 6.73 22.95
C TYR A 197 14.68 6.33 23.64
N TRP A 198 13.80 7.33 23.79
CA TRP A 198 12.44 7.11 24.24
C TRP A 198 11.52 6.89 23.05
N ILE A 199 10.51 6.05 23.25
CA ILE A 199 9.45 5.79 22.29
C ILE A 199 8.17 6.42 22.83
N TYR A 200 7.55 7.27 22.03
CA TYR A 200 6.28 7.93 22.32
C TYR A 200 5.23 7.35 21.38
N GLY A 201 4.11 6.91 21.92
CA GLY A 201 3.02 6.33 21.14
C GLY A 201 1.67 6.76 21.70
N GLY A 202 0.66 6.80 20.82
CA GLY A 202 -0.74 7.05 21.17
C GLY A 202 -1.64 5.97 20.58
N GLN A 203 -2.68 5.61 21.35
CA GLN A 203 -3.75 4.69 20.96
C GLN A 203 -5.00 5.45 20.57
#